data_e671c203f5b45b3305b6dbf6a4a6417c
#
_entry.id   e671c203f5b45b3305b6dbf6a4a6417c
#
_cell.length_a   1.000
_cell.length_b   1.000
_cell.length_c   1.000
_cell.angle_alpha   90.00
_cell.angle_beta   90.00
_cell.angle_gamma   90.00
#
_symmetry.space_group_name_H-M   'P 1'
#
loop_
_entity.id
_entity.type
_entity.pdbx_description
1 polymer ?
#
loop_
_entity_poly.entity_id
_entity_poly.type
_entity_poly.pdbx_seq_one_letter_code
_entity_poly.pdbx_strand_id
1 'polypeptide(L)'
;LVHRDIKPGNIMITPEGKVKVTDFGIVSLQNEESDITKTGSILGTASYISPEQAQGKPVSKESDLYSLGTVLFELITGRPPFEGDTPIATATKHITDKPEKLSTYRADIPKGIENAVLKLLHKYPKDRFKNAEDLRAVLLQQKTQLQAIQTQENLVDLTSPKIKYRFTLPALIISLSIVVGTIWT
;
A
#
# COMPACT_ATOMS: atom_id res chain seq x y z
N LEU A 1 -7.81 15.64 7.37
CA LEU A 1 -7.09 16.02 6.15
C LEU A 1 -7.10 14.83 5.18
N VAL A 2 -7.27 15.05 3.89
CA VAL A 2 -7.17 14.04 2.82
C VAL A 2 -6.02 14.45 1.91
N HIS A 3 -5.11 13.51 1.61
CA HIS A 3 -3.92 13.80 0.81
C HIS A 3 -4.21 13.84 -0.69
N ARG A 4 -5.03 12.91 -1.19
CA ARG A 4 -5.52 12.78 -2.57
C ARG A 4 -4.49 12.29 -3.61
N ASP A 5 -3.20 12.23 -3.29
CA ASP A 5 -2.12 11.82 -4.22
C ASP A 5 -1.06 10.96 -3.52
N ILE A 6 -1.48 9.89 -2.86
CA ILE A 6 -0.57 8.92 -2.24
C ILE A 6 0.02 8.02 -3.35
N LYS A 7 1.34 8.12 -3.55
CA LYS A 7 2.11 7.36 -4.52
C LYS A 7 3.58 7.26 -4.10
N PRO A 8 4.38 6.36 -4.64
CA PRO A 8 5.80 6.22 -4.27
C PRO A 8 6.60 7.52 -4.37
N GLY A 9 6.34 8.35 -5.40
CA GLY A 9 7.02 9.63 -5.59
C GLY A 9 6.79 10.66 -4.47
N ASN A 10 5.69 10.52 -3.71
CA ASN A 10 5.34 11.39 -2.60
C ASN A 10 5.69 10.77 -1.22
N ILE A 11 6.37 9.62 -1.21
CA ILE A 11 6.78 8.93 0.02
C ILE A 11 8.31 8.92 0.07
N MET A 12 8.86 9.62 1.05
CA MET A 12 10.30 9.73 1.26
C MET A 12 10.74 8.95 2.49
N ILE A 13 11.93 8.36 2.42
CA ILE A 13 12.56 7.71 3.57
C ILE A 13 13.81 8.54 3.91
N THR A 14 13.89 9.04 5.15
CA THR A 14 15.07 9.78 5.61
C THR A 14 16.25 8.84 5.87
N PRO A 15 17.50 9.35 5.97
CA PRO A 15 18.67 8.52 6.33
C PRO A 15 18.49 7.78 7.67
N GLU A 16 17.69 8.32 8.60
CA GLU A 16 17.38 7.70 9.89
C GLU A 16 16.26 6.65 9.79
N GLY A 17 15.76 6.35 8.57
CA GLY A 17 14.70 5.38 8.32
C GLY A 17 13.29 5.89 8.65
N LYS A 18 13.09 7.20 8.83
CA LYS A 18 11.76 7.78 9.01
C LYS A 18 11.07 7.97 7.67
N VAL A 19 9.80 7.55 7.58
CA VAL A 19 8.96 7.80 6.42
C VAL A 19 8.29 9.16 6.56
N LYS A 20 8.29 9.93 5.47
CA LYS A 20 7.58 11.21 5.34
C LYS A 20 6.76 11.21 4.07
N VAL A 21 5.55 11.73 4.15
CA VAL A 21 4.69 11.97 3.00
C VAL A 21 4.76 13.45 2.67
N THR A 22 5.02 13.77 1.39
CA THR A 22 5.16 15.12 0.85
C THR A 22 4.06 15.39 -0.17
N ASP A 23 3.96 16.65 -0.59
CA ASP A 23 3.06 17.06 -1.70
C ASP A 23 1.59 16.71 -1.45
N PHE A 24 1.06 17.16 -0.32
CA PHE A 24 -0.39 17.16 -0.10
C PHE A 24 -1.07 17.81 -1.30
N GLY A 25 -1.96 17.08 -1.97
CA GLY A 25 -2.59 17.42 -3.25
C GLY A 25 -3.43 18.70 -3.22
N ILE A 26 -2.80 19.81 -2.83
CA ILE A 26 -3.37 21.17 -2.76
C ILE A 26 -3.81 21.64 -4.16
N VAL A 27 -3.20 21.11 -5.20
CA VAL A 27 -3.46 21.49 -6.60
C VAL A 27 -4.81 20.97 -7.10
N SER A 28 -5.36 19.92 -6.52
CA SER A 28 -6.67 19.36 -6.93
C SER A 28 -7.87 20.23 -6.56
N LEU A 29 -7.70 21.30 -5.76
CA LEU A 29 -8.81 22.18 -5.38
C LEU A 29 -9.12 23.29 -6.41
N GLN A 30 -8.26 23.49 -7.42
CA GLN A 30 -8.41 24.60 -8.36
C GLN A 30 -8.86 24.20 -9.77
N ASN A 31 -8.94 22.90 -10.12
CA ASN A 31 -9.32 22.48 -11.48
C ASN A 31 -10.22 21.25 -11.44
N GLU A 32 -11.46 21.40 -10.99
CA GLU A 32 -12.43 20.28 -10.95
C GLU A 32 -12.93 19.81 -12.34
N GLU A 33 -12.51 20.44 -13.45
CA GLU A 33 -13.16 20.15 -14.74
C GLU A 33 -12.31 19.54 -15.86
N SER A 34 -11.00 19.26 -15.70
CA SER A 34 -10.27 18.83 -16.93
C SER A 34 -8.97 18.02 -16.80
N ASP A 35 -8.59 17.48 -15.65
CA ASP A 35 -7.22 16.95 -15.51
C ASP A 35 -6.99 15.46 -15.91
N ILE A 36 -8.03 14.73 -16.29
CA ILE A 36 -7.84 13.37 -16.85
C ILE A 36 -7.27 13.39 -18.28
N THR A 37 -7.21 14.57 -18.91
CA THR A 37 -6.81 14.71 -20.33
C THR A 37 -5.48 15.40 -20.59
N LYS A 38 -4.78 15.92 -19.57
CA LYS A 38 -3.49 16.59 -19.77
C LYS A 38 -2.31 15.63 -19.66
N THR A 39 -1.71 15.45 -20.77
CA THR A 39 -0.57 14.66 -21.25
C THR A 39 0.65 14.59 -20.31
N GLY A 40 1.20 13.38 -20.12
CA GLY A 40 2.58 13.13 -19.66
C GLY A 40 2.76 12.83 -18.17
N SER A 41 2.19 13.61 -17.26
CA SER A 41 2.25 13.38 -15.80
C SER A 41 1.26 12.32 -15.31
N ILE A 42 0.26 12.02 -16.11
CA ILE A 42 -0.90 11.17 -15.80
C ILE A 42 -0.54 9.68 -15.84
N LEU A 43 0.45 9.28 -16.64
CA LEU A 43 0.78 7.87 -16.85
C LEU A 43 1.18 7.17 -15.55
N GLY A 44 2.00 7.83 -14.71
CA GLY A 44 2.45 7.28 -13.43
C GLY A 44 1.41 7.39 -12.30
N THR A 45 0.53 8.39 -12.34
CA THR A 45 -0.46 8.65 -11.28
C THR A 45 -1.68 7.71 -11.38
N ALA A 46 -2.05 7.27 -12.59
CA ALA A 46 -3.19 6.37 -12.80
C ALA A 46 -3.05 5.03 -12.07
N SER A 47 -1.83 4.57 -11.79
CA SER A 47 -1.57 3.30 -11.08
C SER A 47 -1.95 3.34 -9.59
N TYR A 48 -2.17 4.51 -9.01
CA TYR A 48 -2.45 4.67 -7.57
C TYR A 48 -3.79 5.35 -7.30
N ILE A 49 -4.59 5.62 -8.34
CA ILE A 49 -5.87 6.29 -8.21
C ILE A 49 -6.91 5.41 -7.51
N SER A 50 -7.73 5.97 -6.63
CA SER A 50 -8.84 5.21 -6.05
C SER A 50 -10.02 5.09 -7.02
N PRO A 51 -10.88 4.05 -6.88
CA PRO A 51 -12.06 3.88 -7.74
C PRO A 51 -12.98 5.11 -7.76
N GLU A 52 -13.16 5.75 -6.61
CA GLU A 52 -13.98 6.96 -6.48
C GLU A 52 -13.34 8.17 -7.17
N GLN A 53 -12.01 8.33 -7.09
CA GLN A 53 -11.29 9.37 -7.85
C GLN A 53 -11.41 9.13 -9.36
N ALA A 54 -11.22 7.89 -9.81
CA ALA A 54 -11.35 7.52 -11.23
C ALA A 54 -12.76 7.76 -11.78
N GLN A 55 -13.77 7.78 -10.90
CA GLN A 55 -15.18 8.05 -11.23
C GLN A 55 -15.59 9.51 -11.00
N GLY A 56 -14.68 10.40 -10.61
CA GLY A 56 -15.03 11.79 -10.26
C GLY A 56 -15.95 11.91 -9.05
N LYS A 57 -15.99 10.91 -8.17
CA LYS A 57 -16.79 10.92 -6.94
C LYS A 57 -16.04 11.62 -5.80
N PRO A 58 -16.75 12.05 -4.76
CA PRO A 58 -16.11 12.64 -3.59
C PRO A 58 -15.04 11.73 -2.99
N VAL A 59 -13.87 12.30 -2.73
CA VAL A 59 -12.73 11.61 -2.11
C VAL A 59 -12.73 11.81 -0.60
N SER A 60 -12.24 10.79 0.11
CA SER A 60 -12.18 10.76 1.56
C SER A 60 -10.87 10.14 2.03
N LYS A 61 -10.65 10.02 3.33
CA LYS A 61 -9.49 9.33 3.90
C LYS A 61 -9.38 7.88 3.46
N GLU A 62 -10.50 7.23 3.17
CA GLU A 62 -10.55 5.87 2.64
C GLU A 62 -10.00 5.79 1.20
N SER A 63 -9.99 6.92 0.45
CA SER A 63 -9.34 7.02 -0.86
C SER A 63 -7.81 6.96 -0.72
N ASP A 64 -7.25 7.70 0.26
CA ASP A 64 -5.82 7.64 0.56
C ASP A 64 -5.40 6.25 1.03
N LEU A 65 -6.25 5.57 1.82
CA LEU A 65 -6.01 4.19 2.25
C LEU A 65 -6.00 3.21 1.06
N TYR A 66 -6.85 3.42 0.05
CA TYR A 66 -6.80 2.63 -1.18
C TYR A 66 -5.49 2.86 -1.92
N SER A 67 -5.09 4.11 -2.13
CA SER A 67 -3.83 4.46 -2.79
C SER A 67 -2.62 3.90 -2.03
N LEU A 68 -2.66 3.92 -0.69
CA LEU A 68 -1.66 3.23 0.12
C LEU A 68 -1.67 1.71 -0.13
N GLY A 69 -2.84 1.11 -0.30
CA GLY A 69 -2.99 -0.30 -0.67
C GLY A 69 -2.30 -0.65 -1.99
N THR A 70 -2.40 0.23 -3.02
CA THR A 70 -1.70 0.04 -4.29
C THR A 70 -0.18 0.15 -4.14
N VAL A 71 0.30 1.12 -3.36
CA VAL A 71 1.73 1.27 -3.04
C VAL A 71 2.26 0.03 -2.31
N LEU A 72 1.54 -0.46 -1.30
CA LEU A 72 1.94 -1.66 -0.55
C LEU A 72 1.94 -2.92 -1.43
N PHE A 73 0.95 -3.06 -2.30
CA PHE A 73 0.91 -4.16 -3.26
C PHE A 73 2.17 -4.13 -4.13
N GLU A 74 2.50 -2.99 -4.72
CA GLU A 74 3.67 -2.83 -5.57
C GLU A 74 4.99 -3.06 -4.81
N LEU A 75 5.14 -2.52 -3.60
CA LEU A 75 6.33 -2.76 -2.77
C LEU A 75 6.56 -4.25 -2.47
N ILE A 76 5.50 -5.02 -2.37
CA ILE A 76 5.57 -6.45 -2.05
C ILE A 76 5.80 -7.29 -3.30
N THR A 77 5.13 -6.97 -4.41
CA THR A 77 5.09 -7.81 -5.62
C THR A 77 6.03 -7.33 -6.73
N GLY A 78 6.53 -6.08 -6.65
CA GLY A 78 7.35 -5.43 -7.68
C GLY A 78 6.54 -4.88 -8.86
N ARG A 79 5.19 -4.89 -8.79
CA ARG A 79 4.29 -4.35 -9.81
C ARG A 79 3.00 -3.81 -9.20
N PRO A 80 2.35 -2.81 -9.83
CA PRO A 80 1.07 -2.31 -9.36
C PRO A 80 -0.03 -3.39 -9.47
N PRO A 81 -1.11 -3.30 -8.67
CA PRO A 81 -2.21 -4.27 -8.71
C PRO A 81 -3.01 -4.24 -10.02
N PHE A 82 -2.98 -3.11 -10.72
CA PHE A 82 -3.68 -2.91 -11.98
C PHE A 82 -2.80 -2.12 -12.94
N GLU A 83 -2.72 -2.60 -14.17
CA GLU A 83 -1.95 -1.99 -15.25
C GLU A 83 -2.69 -2.20 -16.56
N GLY A 84 -2.85 -1.15 -17.34
CA GLY A 84 -3.47 -1.15 -18.66
C GLY A 84 -2.59 -0.41 -19.65
N ASP A 85 -2.86 -0.60 -20.94
CA ASP A 85 -2.09 0.00 -22.05
C ASP A 85 -2.18 1.54 -22.09
N THR A 86 -3.16 2.10 -21.39
CA THR A 86 -3.38 3.55 -21.29
C THR A 86 -3.73 3.93 -19.85
N PRO A 87 -3.55 5.20 -19.43
CA PRO A 87 -3.99 5.69 -18.13
C PRO A 87 -5.49 5.45 -17.89
N ILE A 88 -6.31 5.61 -18.90
CA ILE A 88 -7.77 5.37 -18.83
C ILE A 88 -8.05 3.88 -18.62
N ALA A 89 -7.35 3.00 -19.32
CA ALA A 89 -7.50 1.55 -19.13
C ALA A 89 -7.08 1.13 -17.72
N THR A 90 -5.98 1.70 -17.19
CA THR A 90 -5.54 1.47 -15.81
C THR A 90 -6.59 1.95 -14.81
N ALA A 91 -7.09 3.20 -14.97
CA ALA A 91 -8.14 3.74 -14.11
C ALA A 91 -9.43 2.91 -14.16
N THR A 92 -9.80 2.39 -15.33
CA THR A 92 -10.96 1.49 -15.48
C THR A 92 -10.76 0.21 -14.66
N LYS A 93 -9.58 -0.40 -14.70
CA LYS A 93 -9.28 -1.60 -13.90
C LYS A 93 -9.35 -1.33 -12.38
N HIS A 94 -8.97 -0.13 -11.93
CA HIS A 94 -9.19 0.27 -10.53
C HIS A 94 -10.67 0.25 -10.16
N ILE A 95 -11.57 0.54 -11.09
CA ILE A 95 -13.02 0.53 -10.85
C ILE A 95 -13.58 -0.90 -10.90
N THR A 96 -13.18 -1.72 -11.89
CA THR A 96 -13.86 -2.95 -12.26
C THR A 96 -13.18 -4.23 -11.79
N ASP A 97 -11.84 -4.29 -11.83
CA ASP A 97 -11.11 -5.53 -11.70
C ASP A 97 -10.80 -5.85 -10.22
N LYS A 98 -10.75 -7.13 -9.90
CA LYS A 98 -10.26 -7.58 -8.59
C LYS A 98 -8.74 -7.69 -8.62
N PRO A 99 -8.04 -7.26 -7.55
CA PRO A 99 -6.60 -7.47 -7.45
C PRO A 99 -6.30 -8.96 -7.34
N GLU A 100 -5.19 -9.38 -7.93
CA GLU A 100 -4.65 -10.72 -7.71
C GLU A 100 -4.16 -10.87 -6.26
N LYS A 101 -4.04 -12.11 -5.80
CA LYS A 101 -3.46 -12.39 -4.49
C LYS A 101 -1.96 -12.10 -4.52
N LEU A 102 -1.45 -11.48 -3.46
CA LEU A 102 -0.02 -11.22 -3.33
C LEU A 102 0.78 -12.52 -3.30
N SER A 103 0.21 -13.58 -2.73
CA SER A 103 0.81 -14.91 -2.66
C SER A 103 1.03 -15.56 -4.04
N THR A 104 0.39 -15.07 -5.11
CA THR A 104 0.66 -15.47 -6.50
C THR A 104 2.06 -15.01 -6.94
N TYR A 105 2.53 -13.87 -6.42
CA TYR A 105 3.83 -13.28 -6.76
C TYR A 105 4.93 -13.65 -5.74
N ARG A 106 4.54 -13.79 -4.48
CA ARG A 106 5.43 -14.11 -3.36
C ARG A 106 4.76 -15.08 -2.39
N ALA A 107 5.14 -16.33 -2.46
CA ALA A 107 4.55 -17.40 -1.63
C ALA A 107 4.83 -17.25 -0.12
N ASP A 108 5.88 -16.51 0.26
CA ASP A 108 6.31 -16.29 1.65
C ASP A 108 5.57 -15.15 2.36
N ILE A 109 4.58 -14.51 1.71
CA ILE A 109 3.81 -13.41 2.30
C ILE A 109 2.93 -13.92 3.45
N PRO A 110 3.04 -13.34 4.66
CA PRO A 110 2.13 -13.65 5.75
C PRO A 110 0.68 -13.36 5.39
N LYS A 111 -0.19 -14.32 5.69
CA LYS A 111 -1.62 -14.23 5.33
C LYS A 111 -2.30 -12.98 5.86
N GLY A 112 -1.92 -12.52 7.06
CA GLY A 112 -2.47 -11.29 7.62
C GLY A 112 -2.06 -10.03 6.86
N ILE A 113 -0.83 -9.98 6.31
CA ILE A 113 -0.36 -8.89 5.45
C ILE A 113 -1.12 -8.91 4.12
N GLU A 114 -1.22 -10.09 3.47
CA GLU A 114 -1.99 -10.23 2.24
C GLU A 114 -3.44 -9.75 2.43
N ASN A 115 -4.11 -10.21 3.49
CA ASN A 115 -5.48 -9.83 3.79
C ASN A 115 -5.62 -8.31 4.04
N ALA A 116 -4.66 -7.70 4.74
CA ALA A 116 -4.67 -6.26 5.00
C ALA A 116 -4.55 -5.47 3.70
N VAL A 117 -3.62 -5.82 2.81
CA VAL A 117 -3.45 -5.14 1.51
C VAL A 117 -4.69 -5.34 0.63
N LEU A 118 -5.21 -6.56 0.52
CA LEU A 118 -6.41 -6.83 -0.25
C LEU A 118 -7.64 -6.08 0.31
N LYS A 119 -7.74 -5.92 1.64
CA LYS A 119 -8.79 -5.12 2.26
C LYS A 119 -8.69 -3.65 1.90
N LEU A 120 -7.51 -3.06 1.84
CA LEU A 120 -7.29 -1.69 1.35
C LEU A 120 -7.77 -1.51 -0.10
N LEU A 121 -7.61 -2.54 -0.94
CA LEU A 121 -7.97 -2.53 -2.37
C LEU A 121 -9.45 -2.83 -2.65
N HIS A 122 -10.31 -2.89 -1.63
CA HIS A 122 -11.77 -2.99 -1.85
C HIS A 122 -12.29 -1.80 -2.64
N LYS A 123 -13.22 -2.06 -3.56
CA LYS A 123 -13.76 -1.05 -4.47
C LYS A 123 -14.61 0.00 -3.74
N TYR A 124 -15.38 -0.42 -2.76
CA TYR A 124 -16.21 0.48 -1.96
C TYR A 124 -15.44 0.97 -0.73
N PRO A 125 -15.39 2.29 -0.46
CA PRO A 125 -14.69 2.84 0.71
C PRO A 125 -15.12 2.22 2.04
N LYS A 126 -16.42 1.94 2.21
CA LYS A 126 -16.99 1.32 3.42
C LYS A 126 -16.43 -0.07 3.77
N ASP A 127 -15.89 -0.79 2.78
CA ASP A 127 -15.35 -2.14 2.93
C ASP A 127 -13.85 -2.15 3.27
N ARG A 128 -13.21 -0.97 3.27
CA ARG A 128 -11.81 -0.74 3.64
C ARG A 128 -11.65 -0.60 5.16
N PHE A 129 -10.48 -0.22 5.61
CA PHE A 129 -10.28 0.24 6.99
C PHE A 129 -10.93 1.61 7.17
N LYS A 130 -11.47 1.87 8.37
CA LYS A 130 -12.12 3.16 8.68
C LYS A 130 -11.13 4.31 8.83
N ASN A 131 -9.89 3.99 9.24
CA ASN A 131 -8.82 4.94 9.47
C ASN A 131 -7.47 4.23 9.42
N ALA A 132 -6.39 4.99 9.46
CA ALA A 132 -5.02 4.46 9.43
C ALA A 132 -4.65 3.74 10.73
N GLU A 133 -5.22 4.12 11.86
CA GLU A 133 -4.99 3.50 13.16
C GLU A 133 -5.42 2.03 13.16
N ASP A 134 -6.58 1.73 12.58
CA ASP A 134 -7.08 0.35 12.44
C ASP A 134 -6.13 -0.49 11.58
N LEU A 135 -5.65 0.05 10.47
CA LEU A 135 -4.64 -0.60 9.63
C LEU A 135 -3.33 -0.81 10.40
N ARG A 136 -2.85 0.24 11.08
CA ARG A 136 -1.63 0.18 11.88
C ARG A 136 -1.70 -0.91 12.96
N ALA A 137 -2.82 -1.02 13.65
CA ALA A 137 -3.03 -2.06 14.67
C ALA A 137 -2.87 -3.46 14.08
N VAL A 138 -3.47 -3.73 12.91
CA VAL A 138 -3.35 -5.02 12.19
C VAL A 138 -1.89 -5.28 11.80
N LEU A 139 -1.19 -4.29 11.24
CA LEU A 139 0.21 -4.46 10.82
C LEU A 139 1.15 -4.70 12.01
N LEU A 140 0.94 -4.01 13.13
CA LEU A 140 1.72 -4.24 14.35
C LEU A 140 1.50 -5.64 14.93
N GLN A 141 0.26 -6.14 14.92
CA GLN A 141 -0.04 -7.50 15.33
C GLN A 141 0.71 -8.53 14.46
N GLN A 142 0.71 -8.34 13.13
CA GLN A 142 1.44 -9.21 12.22
C GLN A 142 2.95 -9.18 12.47
N LYS A 143 3.52 -7.99 12.71
CA LYS A 143 4.93 -7.83 13.08
C LYS A 143 5.28 -8.64 14.36
N THR A 144 4.46 -8.53 15.40
CA THR A 144 4.69 -9.25 16.67
C THR A 144 4.63 -10.76 16.47
N GLN A 145 3.67 -11.25 15.70
CA GLN A 145 3.54 -12.67 15.38
C GLN A 145 4.77 -13.20 14.62
N LEU A 146 5.26 -12.46 13.62
CA LEU A 146 6.46 -12.86 12.87
C LEU A 146 7.72 -12.85 13.74
N GLN A 147 7.87 -11.88 14.61
CA GLN A 147 8.99 -11.85 15.57
C GLN A 147 8.96 -13.04 16.53
N ALA A 148 7.78 -13.42 17.02
CA ALA A 148 7.62 -14.60 17.87
C ALA A 148 8.01 -15.90 17.16
N ILE A 149 7.61 -16.07 15.89
CA ILE A 149 7.98 -17.25 15.07
C ILE A 149 9.49 -17.30 14.86
N GLN A 150 10.13 -16.19 14.50
CA GLN A 150 11.59 -16.13 14.31
C GLN A 150 12.37 -16.42 15.59
N THR A 151 11.86 -15.96 16.74
CA THR A 151 12.49 -16.26 18.04
C THR A 151 12.40 -17.75 18.35
N GLN A 152 11.27 -18.39 18.05
CA GLN A 152 11.08 -19.83 18.22
C GLN A 152 11.98 -20.64 17.28
N GLU A 153 12.09 -20.26 15.99
CA GLU A 153 12.99 -20.89 15.03
C GLU A 153 14.46 -20.81 15.48
N ASN A 154 14.90 -19.64 15.95
CA ASN A 154 16.24 -19.44 16.47
C ASN A 154 16.54 -20.28 17.74
N LEU A 155 15.54 -20.54 18.59
CA LEU A 155 15.66 -21.40 19.76
C LEU A 155 15.77 -22.89 19.35
N VAL A 156 15.03 -23.30 18.30
CA VAL A 156 15.10 -24.66 17.77
C VAL A 156 16.43 -24.91 17.05
N ASP A 157 17.00 -23.91 16.37
CA ASP A 157 18.27 -24.04 15.64
C ASP A 157 19.49 -24.14 16.58
N LEU A 158 19.37 -23.67 17.82
CA LEU A 158 20.40 -23.90 18.87
C LEU A 158 20.46 -25.35 19.32
N THR A 159 19.46 -26.18 18.99
CA THR A 159 19.40 -27.60 19.36
C THR A 159 19.64 -28.55 18.17
N SER A 160 19.81 -28.03 16.94
CA SER A 160 20.06 -28.82 15.72
C SER A 160 21.11 -28.17 14.81
N PRO A 161 22.19 -28.88 14.41
CA PRO A 161 23.18 -28.33 13.48
C PRO A 161 22.71 -28.43 12.03
N LYS A 162 22.69 -27.24 11.35
CA LYS A 162 22.55 -27.02 9.89
C LYS A 162 21.11 -26.78 9.37
N ILE A 163 20.82 -25.59 8.90
CA ILE A 163 20.96 -25.02 7.54
C ILE A 163 20.67 -23.51 7.57
N LYS A 164 21.59 -22.67 7.02
CA LYS A 164 21.43 -21.21 6.91
C LYS A 164 20.57 -20.86 5.70
N TYR A 165 19.38 -20.28 5.91
CA TYR A 165 18.75 -19.38 4.95
C TYR A 165 18.38 -18.07 5.66
N ARG A 166 19.13 -16.98 5.32
CA ARG A 166 18.83 -15.63 5.78
C ARG A 166 17.80 -15.01 4.84
N PHE A 167 16.58 -14.78 5.30
CA PHE A 167 15.61 -13.94 4.61
C PHE A 167 15.23 -12.73 5.46
N THR A 168 15.31 -11.54 4.86
CA THR A 168 15.17 -10.23 5.53
C THR A 168 13.72 -9.71 5.48
N LEU A 169 12.72 -10.54 5.78
CA LEU A 169 11.31 -10.12 5.89
C LEU A 169 11.03 -9.07 6.98
N PRO A 170 11.73 -9.05 8.14
CA PRO A 170 11.44 -8.08 9.20
C PRO A 170 11.57 -6.63 8.78
N ALA A 171 12.49 -6.31 7.87
CA ALA A 171 12.74 -4.93 7.44
C ALA A 171 11.55 -4.33 6.66
N LEU A 172 10.87 -5.15 5.84
CA LEU A 172 9.73 -4.70 5.03
C LEU A 172 8.51 -4.36 5.93
N ILE A 173 8.26 -5.15 6.96
CA ILE A 173 7.12 -4.95 7.88
C ILE A 173 7.37 -3.78 8.83
N ILE A 174 8.63 -3.56 9.23
CA ILE A 174 9.00 -2.40 10.04
C ILE A 174 8.77 -1.11 9.26
N SER A 175 9.16 -1.05 7.99
CA SER A 175 8.89 0.11 7.12
C SER A 175 7.38 0.33 6.91
N LEU A 176 6.60 -0.74 6.74
CA LEU A 176 5.15 -0.66 6.55
C LEU A 176 4.41 -0.04 7.74
N SER A 177 4.76 -0.43 8.98
CA SER A 177 4.12 0.12 10.18
C SER A 177 4.49 1.59 10.42
N ILE A 178 5.67 2.02 9.96
CA ILE A 178 6.13 3.40 10.04
C ILE A 178 5.40 4.28 9.02
N VAL A 179 5.21 3.80 7.77
CA VAL A 179 4.47 4.52 6.71
C VAL A 179 3.06 4.88 7.18
N VAL A 180 2.35 3.92 7.78
CA VAL A 180 0.98 4.15 8.27
C VAL A 180 0.94 5.15 9.43
N GLY A 181 1.96 5.15 10.31
CA GLY A 181 2.02 6.04 11.47
C GLY A 181 2.34 7.50 11.12
N THR A 182 3.05 7.77 10.03
CA THR A 182 3.49 9.13 9.64
C THR A 182 2.55 9.87 8.70
N ILE A 183 1.63 9.16 8.04
CA ILE A 183 0.63 9.80 7.15
C ILE A 183 -0.42 10.58 7.96
N TRP A 184 -0.61 10.25 9.26
CA TRP A 184 -1.76 10.71 10.05
C TRP A 184 -1.40 11.43 11.37
N THR A 185 -0.14 11.67 11.67
CA THR A 185 0.31 12.58 12.73
C THR A 185 0.70 13.92 12.15
#